data_6e47600b3980f2bd44323911961a8296
#
_entry.id   6e47600b3980f2bd44323911961a8296
#
_cell.length_a   1.000
_cell.length_b   1.000
_cell.length_c   1.000
_cell.angle_alpha   90.00
_cell.angle_beta   90.00
_cell.angle_gamma   90.00
#
_symmetry.space_group_name_H-M   'P 1'
#
loop_
_entity.id
_entity.type
_entity.pdbx_description
1 polymer ?
#
loop_
_entity_poly.entity_id
_entity_poly.type
_entity_poly.pdbx_seq_one_letter_code
_entity_poly.pdbx_strand_id
1 'polypeptide(L)'
;GITAVQVRRDLMLIGFSSDTKKGYDVQVLIEYISKILDSPSQMNIAVLGMGHLGQAITKYFNGKGLKLKITAAFDVDPGKVGKTIDGIPCYHMDTFENMVVNQDISIVIVSSPTKVAPSLVVPIINAGIKGVLNFTSTPLNFPQGIVVENYDITTLLEKVAYFVKENE
;
A
#
# COMPACT_ATOMS: atom_id res chain seq x y z
N GLY A 1 11.57 -13.49 -19.16
CA GLY A 1 12.11 -14.36 -18.11
C GLY A 1 13.26 -13.67 -17.39
N ILE A 2 13.40 -13.89 -16.09
CA ILE A 2 14.49 -13.34 -15.26
C ILE A 2 15.73 -14.25 -15.46
N THR A 3 16.89 -13.64 -15.73
CA THR A 3 18.15 -14.36 -15.93
C THR A 3 18.82 -14.68 -14.58
N ALA A 4 19.65 -15.74 -14.52
CA ALA A 4 20.42 -16.08 -13.32
C ALA A 4 21.36 -14.94 -12.87
N VAL A 5 21.86 -14.13 -13.82
CA VAL A 5 22.71 -12.96 -13.54
C VAL A 5 21.90 -11.87 -12.82
N GLN A 6 20.68 -11.64 -13.27
CA GLN A 6 19.79 -10.66 -12.64
C GLN A 6 19.41 -11.06 -11.22
N VAL A 7 19.04 -12.34 -11.00
CA VAL A 7 18.77 -12.87 -9.64
C VAL A 7 19.97 -12.68 -8.71
N ARG A 8 21.18 -12.97 -9.16
CA ARG A 8 22.41 -12.74 -8.35
C ARG A 8 22.59 -11.28 -7.99
N ARG A 9 22.41 -10.40 -8.96
CA ARG A 9 22.53 -8.95 -8.75
C ARG A 9 21.49 -8.44 -7.75
N ASP A 10 20.26 -8.89 -7.87
CA ASP A 10 19.17 -8.50 -6.97
C ASP A 10 19.43 -9.00 -5.55
N LEU A 11 19.91 -10.22 -5.38
CA LEU A 11 20.31 -10.76 -4.07
C LEU A 11 21.47 -9.98 -3.45
N MET A 12 22.47 -9.58 -4.25
CA MET A 12 23.58 -8.74 -3.79
C MET A 12 23.10 -7.35 -3.36
N LEU A 13 22.09 -6.77 -4.06
CA LEU A 13 21.52 -5.46 -3.71
C LEU A 13 20.82 -5.48 -2.34
N ILE A 14 20.21 -6.59 -1.96
CA ILE A 14 19.64 -6.76 -0.62
C ILE A 14 20.68 -7.20 0.43
N GLY A 15 21.97 -7.29 0.06
CA GLY A 15 23.06 -7.64 0.97
C GLY A 15 23.29 -9.14 1.17
N PHE A 16 22.64 -10.01 0.37
CA PHE A 16 22.84 -11.46 0.45
C PHE A 16 23.96 -11.90 -0.48
N SER A 17 24.98 -12.55 0.08
CA SER A 17 26.05 -13.20 -0.67
C SER A 17 26.21 -14.66 -0.20
N SER A 18 26.55 -15.54 -1.13
CA SER A 18 26.83 -16.94 -0.84
C SER A 18 28.23 -17.29 -1.38
N ASP A 19 29.06 -17.86 -0.53
CA ASP A 19 30.42 -18.30 -0.89
C ASP A 19 30.43 -19.68 -1.59
N THR A 20 29.27 -20.29 -1.80
CA THR A 20 29.19 -21.62 -2.39
C THR A 20 29.17 -21.60 -3.91
N LYS A 21 30.13 -22.28 -4.53
CA LYS A 21 30.15 -22.53 -5.98
C LYS A 21 28.97 -23.38 -6.48
N LYS A 22 28.14 -23.90 -5.59
CA LYS A 22 27.02 -24.82 -5.87
C LYS A 22 25.63 -24.13 -5.89
N GLY A 23 25.57 -22.79 -5.82
CA GLY A 23 24.31 -22.04 -5.75
C GLY A 23 23.99 -21.56 -4.34
N TYR A 24 22.73 -21.19 -4.11
CA TYR A 24 22.27 -20.68 -2.83
C TYR A 24 21.60 -21.80 -2.03
N ASP A 25 21.86 -21.83 -0.72
CA ASP A 25 21.07 -22.63 0.19
C ASP A 25 19.68 -21.98 0.30
N VAL A 26 18.66 -22.72 -0.10
CA VAL A 26 17.29 -22.23 -0.18
C VAL A 26 16.75 -21.86 1.20
N GLN A 27 17.08 -22.66 2.23
CA GLN A 27 16.60 -22.42 3.59
C GLN A 27 17.22 -21.14 4.17
N VAL A 28 18.52 -20.95 4.01
CA VAL A 28 19.25 -19.75 4.44
C VAL A 28 18.74 -18.53 3.70
N LEU A 29 18.44 -18.66 2.40
CA LEU A 29 17.88 -17.58 1.60
C LEU A 29 16.47 -17.19 2.04
N ILE A 30 15.62 -18.19 2.33
CA ILE A 30 14.27 -17.96 2.88
C ILE A 30 14.36 -17.21 4.19
N GLU A 31 15.21 -17.65 5.13
CA GLU A 31 15.38 -17.01 6.44
C GLU A 31 15.90 -15.57 6.30
N TYR A 32 16.83 -15.32 5.38
CA TYR A 32 17.38 -14.00 5.13
C TYR A 32 16.33 -13.06 4.54
N ILE A 33 15.60 -13.50 3.51
CA ILE A 33 14.53 -12.72 2.89
C ILE A 33 13.40 -12.48 3.89
N SER A 34 13.04 -13.49 4.68
CA SER A 34 12.03 -13.34 5.74
C SER A 34 12.43 -12.27 6.75
N LYS A 35 13.71 -12.19 7.16
CA LYS A 35 14.19 -11.13 8.07
C LYS A 35 14.07 -9.73 7.47
N ILE A 36 14.28 -9.58 6.16
CA ILE A 36 14.14 -8.30 5.45
C ILE A 36 12.65 -7.93 5.32
N LEU A 37 11.83 -8.91 4.96
CA LEU A 37 10.37 -8.71 4.79
C LEU A 37 9.62 -8.68 6.12
N ASP A 38 10.18 -9.36 7.11
CA ASP A 38 9.65 -9.37 8.48
C ASP A 38 10.07 -8.08 9.22
N SER A 39 9.42 -6.98 8.87
CA SER A 39 9.44 -5.82 9.77
C SER A 39 8.98 -6.29 11.16
N PRO A 40 9.74 -6.02 12.24
CA PRO A 40 9.41 -6.53 13.57
C PRO A 40 8.12 -5.94 14.15
N SER A 41 7.57 -4.89 13.55
CA SER A 41 6.37 -4.21 14.02
C SER A 41 5.20 -4.35 13.04
N GLN A 42 4.03 -4.62 13.59
CA GLN A 42 2.76 -4.50 12.89
C GLN A 42 2.61 -3.04 12.42
N MET A 43 2.34 -2.83 11.13
CA MET A 43 2.07 -1.50 10.59
C MET A 43 0.56 -1.27 10.48
N ASN A 44 0.10 -0.17 11.04
CA ASN A 44 -1.29 0.25 10.96
C ASN A 44 -1.53 1.06 9.68
N ILE A 45 -2.64 0.77 9.03
CA ILE A 45 -3.04 1.35 7.75
C ILE A 45 -4.40 2.02 7.93
N ALA A 46 -4.58 3.18 7.28
CA ALA A 46 -5.89 3.78 7.12
C ALA A 46 -6.35 3.76 5.65
N VAL A 47 -7.68 3.71 5.45
CA VAL A 47 -8.30 3.84 4.14
C VAL A 47 -8.98 5.22 4.04
N LEU A 48 -8.59 6.01 3.03
CA LEU A 48 -9.17 7.33 2.75
C LEU A 48 -10.17 7.21 1.60
N GLY A 49 -11.45 7.28 1.92
CA GLY A 49 -12.58 7.04 1.04
C GLY A 49 -13.15 5.63 1.17
N MET A 50 -14.28 5.49 1.83
CA MET A 50 -15.02 4.22 2.01
C MET A 50 -16.15 4.06 0.98
N GLY A 51 -15.83 4.35 -0.30
CA GLY A 51 -16.63 3.95 -1.46
C GLY A 51 -16.56 2.45 -1.72
N HIS A 52 -17.10 1.98 -2.85
CA HIS A 52 -17.07 0.56 -3.21
C HIS A 52 -15.65 -0.02 -3.21
N LEU A 53 -14.68 0.72 -3.77
CA LEU A 53 -13.29 0.26 -3.84
C LEU A 53 -12.65 0.20 -2.44
N GLY A 54 -12.83 1.23 -1.61
CA GLY A 54 -12.29 1.24 -0.25
C GLY A 54 -12.84 0.09 0.60
N GLN A 55 -14.14 -0.19 0.50
CA GLN A 55 -14.77 -1.34 1.17
C GLN A 55 -14.22 -2.68 0.65
N ALA A 56 -14.07 -2.82 -0.68
CA ALA A 56 -13.53 -4.04 -1.28
C ALA A 56 -12.09 -4.31 -0.83
N ILE A 57 -11.24 -3.27 -0.79
CA ILE A 57 -9.87 -3.36 -0.30
C ILE A 57 -9.86 -3.75 1.19
N THR A 58 -10.66 -3.06 2.00
CA THR A 58 -10.77 -3.35 3.44
C THR A 58 -11.16 -4.80 3.69
N LYS A 59 -12.17 -5.29 3.00
CA LYS A 59 -12.62 -6.68 3.09
C LYS A 59 -11.56 -7.68 2.62
N TYR A 60 -10.83 -7.33 1.57
CA TYR A 60 -9.76 -8.19 1.03
C TYR A 60 -8.61 -8.37 2.02
N PHE A 61 -8.20 -7.33 2.73
CA PHE A 61 -7.10 -7.39 3.69
C PHE A 61 -7.52 -7.89 5.07
N ASN A 62 -8.80 -7.78 5.41
CA ASN A 62 -9.29 -8.22 6.71
C ASN A 62 -9.14 -9.73 6.87
N GLY A 63 -8.55 -10.17 7.98
CA GLY A 63 -8.37 -11.60 8.31
C GLY A 63 -7.22 -12.32 7.61
N LYS A 64 -6.38 -11.66 6.83
CA LYS A 64 -5.25 -12.32 6.13
C LYS A 64 -4.00 -12.58 6.99
N GLY A 65 -4.01 -12.24 8.26
CA GLY A 65 -2.87 -12.50 9.16
C GLY A 65 -1.57 -11.80 8.77
N LEU A 66 -1.66 -10.77 7.92
CA LEU A 66 -0.52 -9.97 7.52
C LEU A 66 -0.07 -9.09 8.69
N LYS A 67 1.21 -8.75 8.73
CA LYS A 67 1.73 -7.73 9.65
C LYS A 67 1.21 -6.31 9.32
N LEU A 68 0.42 -6.18 8.26
CA LEU A 68 -0.28 -4.98 7.84
C LEU A 68 -1.74 -5.05 8.31
N LYS A 69 -2.16 -4.10 9.11
CA LYS A 69 -3.52 -4.07 9.66
C LYS A 69 -4.23 -2.76 9.30
N ILE A 70 -5.38 -2.87 8.66
CA ILE A 70 -6.26 -1.71 8.51
C ILE A 70 -6.94 -1.48 9.87
N THR A 71 -6.67 -0.32 10.49
CA THR A 71 -7.18 0.03 11.83
C THR A 71 -8.24 1.12 11.79
N ALA A 72 -8.25 1.94 10.73
CA ALA A 72 -9.19 3.04 10.57
C ALA A 72 -9.57 3.25 9.11
N ALA A 73 -10.74 3.80 8.91
CA ALA A 73 -11.19 4.35 7.64
C ALA A 73 -11.65 5.80 7.83
N PHE A 74 -11.57 6.61 6.78
CA PHE A 74 -11.98 8.00 6.80
C PHE A 74 -12.85 8.31 5.58
N ASP A 75 -13.94 9.00 5.81
CA ASP A 75 -14.86 9.46 4.77
C ASP A 75 -15.49 10.81 5.19
N VAL A 76 -16.10 11.52 4.27
CA VAL A 76 -16.89 12.73 4.55
C VAL A 76 -18.39 12.45 4.55
N ASP A 77 -18.81 11.30 4.08
CA ASP A 77 -20.22 10.90 3.98
C ASP A 77 -20.79 10.59 5.38
N PRO A 78 -21.78 11.39 5.87
CA PRO A 78 -22.40 11.15 7.18
C PRO A 78 -23.11 9.79 7.27
N GLY A 79 -23.42 9.19 6.12
CA GLY A 79 -23.98 7.84 6.07
C GLY A 79 -22.99 6.74 6.47
N LYS A 80 -21.67 7.05 6.51
CA LYS A 80 -20.59 6.11 6.83
C LYS A 80 -19.85 6.49 8.11
N VAL A 81 -19.67 7.77 8.35
CA VAL A 81 -18.99 8.30 9.53
C VAL A 81 -19.66 7.83 10.81
N GLY A 82 -18.88 7.43 11.80
CA GLY A 82 -19.35 6.89 13.06
C GLY A 82 -19.81 5.43 13.03
N LYS A 83 -19.71 4.77 11.86
CA LYS A 83 -20.06 3.35 11.70
C LYS A 83 -18.82 2.47 11.63
N THR A 84 -19.01 1.19 11.91
CA THR A 84 -18.03 0.15 11.61
C THR A 84 -18.41 -0.50 10.28
N ILE A 85 -17.49 -0.46 9.31
CA ILE A 85 -17.69 -1.03 7.97
C ILE A 85 -16.67 -2.15 7.78
N ASP A 86 -17.13 -3.36 7.50
CA ASP A 86 -16.28 -4.56 7.39
C ASP A 86 -15.32 -4.75 8.59
N GLY A 87 -15.77 -4.43 9.79
CA GLY A 87 -14.98 -4.54 11.01
C GLY A 87 -14.05 -3.35 11.30
N ILE A 88 -14.01 -2.33 10.43
CA ILE A 88 -13.14 -1.17 10.58
C ILE A 88 -13.98 0.07 10.92
N PRO A 89 -13.63 0.82 12.00
CA PRO A 89 -14.30 2.06 12.34
C PRO A 89 -14.03 3.13 11.29
N CYS A 90 -15.10 3.83 10.86
CA CYS A 90 -15.04 4.91 9.90
C CYS A 90 -15.21 6.25 10.60
N TYR A 91 -14.23 7.11 10.50
CA TYR A 91 -14.17 8.45 11.10
C TYR A 91 -14.40 9.53 10.06
N HIS A 92 -14.76 10.74 10.54
CA HIS A 92 -14.79 11.91 9.66
C HIS A 92 -13.37 12.34 9.30
N MET A 93 -13.16 12.79 8.05
CA MET A 93 -11.84 13.18 7.56
C MET A 93 -11.19 14.29 8.38
N ASP A 94 -11.95 15.18 9.02
CA ASP A 94 -11.44 16.24 9.91
C ASP A 94 -10.67 15.70 11.13
N THR A 95 -10.90 14.44 11.51
CA THR A 95 -10.20 13.81 12.63
C THR A 95 -8.93 13.06 12.20
N PHE A 96 -8.60 13.07 10.91
CA PHE A 96 -7.55 12.22 10.33
C PHE A 96 -6.19 12.41 10.99
N GLU A 97 -5.68 13.64 11.05
CA GLU A 97 -4.34 13.93 11.57
C GLU A 97 -4.19 13.46 13.03
N ASN A 98 -5.20 13.73 13.86
CA ASN A 98 -5.21 13.30 15.26
C ASN A 98 -5.27 11.77 15.40
N MET A 99 -6.08 11.10 14.58
CA MET A 99 -6.26 9.65 14.63
C MET A 99 -5.03 8.91 14.11
N VAL A 100 -4.31 9.47 13.14
CA VAL A 100 -3.04 8.91 12.66
C VAL A 100 -2.05 8.78 13.80
N VAL A 101 -1.88 9.85 14.60
CA VAL A 101 -0.99 9.84 15.76
C VAL A 101 -1.46 8.86 16.83
N ASN A 102 -2.75 8.91 17.18
CA ASN A 102 -3.31 8.09 18.26
C ASN A 102 -3.28 6.58 17.98
N GLN A 103 -3.36 6.19 16.70
CA GLN A 103 -3.38 4.78 16.29
C GLN A 103 -2.08 4.33 15.64
N ASP A 104 -1.02 5.16 15.66
CA ASP A 104 0.29 4.88 15.03
C ASP A 104 0.14 4.40 13.57
N ILE A 105 -0.67 5.15 12.79
CA ILE A 105 -0.92 4.84 11.38
C ILE A 105 0.26 5.35 10.56
N SER A 106 0.91 4.48 9.81
CA SER A 106 2.08 4.82 9.01
C SER A 106 1.83 4.78 7.50
N ILE A 107 0.77 4.11 7.08
CA ILE A 107 0.43 3.94 5.66
C ILE A 107 -1.03 4.33 5.42
N VAL A 108 -1.30 4.96 4.28
CA VAL A 108 -2.67 5.22 3.83
C VAL A 108 -2.94 4.62 2.46
N ILE A 109 -4.17 4.14 2.28
CA ILE A 109 -4.73 3.73 0.99
C ILE A 109 -5.71 4.82 0.56
N VAL A 110 -5.45 5.45 -0.58
CA VAL A 110 -6.32 6.48 -1.14
C VAL A 110 -7.23 5.84 -2.18
N SER A 111 -8.54 5.78 -1.87
CA SER A 111 -9.61 5.25 -2.73
C SER A 111 -10.80 6.21 -2.84
N SER A 112 -10.54 7.49 -2.60
CA SER A 112 -11.50 8.60 -2.76
C SER A 112 -11.71 8.96 -4.24
N PRO A 113 -12.78 9.71 -4.56
CA PRO A 113 -12.98 10.19 -5.93
C PRO A 113 -11.78 10.99 -6.43
N THR A 114 -11.43 10.81 -7.71
CA THR A 114 -10.28 11.45 -8.39
C THR A 114 -10.19 12.95 -8.16
N LYS A 115 -11.34 13.66 -8.16
CA LYS A 115 -11.39 15.11 -7.93
C LYS A 115 -11.03 15.52 -6.50
N VAL A 116 -11.19 14.62 -5.53
CA VAL A 116 -10.93 14.88 -4.11
C VAL A 116 -9.50 14.50 -3.74
N ALA A 117 -8.93 13.49 -4.39
CA ALA A 117 -7.63 12.93 -4.05
C ALA A 117 -6.50 13.98 -3.89
N PRO A 118 -6.36 15.02 -4.74
CA PRO A 118 -5.33 16.04 -4.56
C PRO A 118 -5.43 16.82 -3.25
N SER A 119 -6.64 17.04 -2.72
CA SER A 119 -6.82 17.75 -1.44
C SER A 119 -6.36 16.94 -0.22
N LEU A 120 -6.14 15.64 -0.37
CA LEU A 120 -5.66 14.77 0.70
C LEU A 120 -4.14 14.84 0.89
N VAL A 121 -3.40 15.38 -0.08
CA VAL A 121 -1.92 15.42 -0.03
C VAL A 121 -1.41 16.18 1.20
N VAL A 122 -1.93 17.37 1.46
CA VAL A 122 -1.51 18.19 2.60
C VAL A 122 -1.83 17.52 3.94
N PRO A 123 -3.06 17.06 4.20
CA PRO A 123 -3.36 16.29 5.42
C PRO A 123 -2.47 15.07 5.62
N ILE A 124 -2.19 14.30 4.56
CA ILE A 124 -1.32 13.13 4.62
C ILE A 124 0.10 13.50 5.05
N ILE A 125 0.66 14.59 4.50
CA ILE A 125 1.98 15.10 4.86
C ILE A 125 2.00 15.55 6.33
N ASN A 126 1.01 16.35 6.73
CA ASN A 126 0.91 16.90 8.08
C ASN A 126 0.77 15.80 9.14
N ALA A 127 0.02 14.75 8.84
CA ALA A 127 -0.14 13.59 9.71
C ALA A 127 1.14 12.76 9.88
N GLY A 128 2.18 12.98 9.07
CA GLY A 128 3.45 12.26 9.15
C GLY A 128 3.40 10.84 8.56
N ILE A 129 2.48 10.59 7.65
CA ILE A 129 2.38 9.31 6.92
C ILE A 129 3.67 9.02 6.16
N LYS A 130 4.08 7.75 6.14
CA LYS A 130 5.31 7.29 5.49
C LYS A 130 5.06 6.57 4.16
N GLY A 131 3.88 6.00 3.97
CA GLY A 131 3.53 5.27 2.75
C GLY A 131 2.14 5.61 2.23
N VAL A 132 2.00 5.73 0.92
CA VAL A 132 0.74 6.01 0.24
C VAL A 132 0.53 5.02 -0.89
N LEU A 133 -0.57 4.29 -0.85
CA LEU A 133 -1.05 3.46 -1.93
C LEU A 133 -2.23 4.17 -2.60
N ASN A 134 -2.02 4.73 -3.77
CA ASN A 134 -3.00 5.54 -4.49
C ASN A 134 -3.73 4.71 -5.56
N PHE A 135 -5.02 4.50 -5.37
CA PHE A 135 -5.91 3.83 -6.34
C PHE A 135 -6.71 4.80 -7.22
N THR A 136 -6.44 6.08 -7.13
CA THR A 136 -7.13 7.06 -7.99
C THR A 136 -6.38 7.21 -9.32
N SER A 137 -7.08 7.65 -10.36
CA SER A 137 -6.47 7.92 -11.66
C SER A 137 -5.66 9.24 -11.70
N THR A 138 -5.62 10.00 -10.60
CA THR A 138 -4.79 11.20 -10.49
C THR A 138 -3.50 10.86 -9.75
N PRO A 139 -2.31 11.04 -10.36
CA PRO A 139 -1.05 10.92 -9.68
C PRO A 139 -0.96 11.92 -8.51
N LEU A 140 -0.57 11.44 -7.35
CA LEU A 140 -0.37 12.26 -6.16
C LEU A 140 1.12 12.47 -5.94
N ASN A 141 1.53 13.71 -5.77
CA ASN A 141 2.92 14.10 -5.58
C ASN A 141 3.20 14.41 -4.10
N PHE A 142 4.20 13.73 -3.56
CA PHE A 142 4.64 13.91 -2.17
C PHE A 142 6.13 14.29 -2.13
N PRO A 143 6.60 14.94 -1.06
CA PRO A 143 8.02 15.22 -0.86
C PRO A 143 8.81 13.92 -0.65
N GLN A 144 10.15 14.02 -0.76
CA GLN A 144 11.05 12.92 -0.42
C GLN A 144 10.80 12.43 1.01
N GLY A 145 10.86 11.09 1.19
CA GLY A 145 10.62 10.43 2.48
C GLY A 145 9.24 9.81 2.62
N ILE A 146 8.32 10.08 1.71
CA ILE A 146 7.03 9.35 1.60
C ILE A 146 7.11 8.41 0.40
N VAL A 147 6.94 7.12 0.65
CA VAL A 147 6.86 6.10 -0.41
C VAL A 147 5.48 6.14 -1.05
N VAL A 148 5.41 6.28 -2.36
CA VAL A 148 4.15 6.36 -3.11
C VAL A 148 4.10 5.32 -4.19
N GLU A 149 3.04 4.52 -4.18
CA GLU A 149 2.70 3.60 -5.26
C GLU A 149 1.35 3.99 -5.87
N ASN A 150 1.31 4.12 -7.21
CA ASN A 150 0.10 4.49 -7.94
C ASN A 150 -0.44 3.27 -8.72
N TYR A 151 -1.69 2.90 -8.46
CA TYR A 151 -2.40 1.81 -9.11
C TYR A 151 -3.64 2.32 -9.84
N ASP A 152 -3.45 2.91 -11.02
CA ASP A 152 -4.55 3.24 -11.91
C ASP A 152 -4.97 2.00 -12.72
N ILE A 153 -6.07 1.38 -12.28
CA ILE A 153 -6.61 0.16 -12.90
C ILE A 153 -6.99 0.42 -14.37
N THR A 154 -7.45 1.61 -14.72
CA THR A 154 -7.82 1.99 -16.08
C THR A 154 -6.60 1.96 -17.00
N THR A 155 -5.54 2.64 -16.61
CA THR A 155 -4.27 2.64 -17.36
C THR A 155 -3.67 1.24 -17.47
N LEU A 156 -3.77 0.41 -16.42
CA LEU A 156 -3.30 -0.98 -16.48
C LEU A 156 -4.10 -1.81 -17.49
N LEU A 157 -5.42 -1.66 -17.54
CA LEU A 157 -6.27 -2.35 -18.53
C LEU A 157 -6.00 -1.85 -19.95
N GLU A 158 -5.85 -0.55 -20.17
CA GLU A 158 -5.49 0.02 -21.46
C GLU A 158 -4.16 -0.53 -21.97
N LYS A 159 -3.18 -0.64 -21.10
CA LYS A 159 -1.88 -1.26 -21.42
C LYS A 159 -2.03 -2.72 -21.85
N VAL A 160 -2.85 -3.52 -21.14
CA VAL A 160 -3.13 -4.92 -21.54
C VAL A 160 -3.83 -4.96 -22.89
N ALA A 161 -4.85 -4.12 -23.10
CA ALA A 161 -5.59 -4.06 -24.36
C ALA A 161 -4.68 -3.68 -25.56
N TYR A 162 -3.74 -2.76 -25.34
CA TYR A 162 -2.75 -2.40 -26.37
C TYR A 162 -1.91 -3.62 -26.79
N PHE A 163 -1.34 -4.36 -25.87
CA PHE A 163 -0.50 -5.52 -26.18
C PHE A 163 -1.29 -6.72 -26.75
N VAL A 164 -2.58 -6.85 -26.44
CA VAL A 164 -3.42 -7.86 -27.08
C VAL A 164 -3.58 -7.56 -28.57
N LYS A 165 -3.80 -6.30 -28.94
CA LYS A 165 -3.94 -5.88 -30.33
C LYS A 165 -2.65 -6.00 -31.17
N GLU A 166 -1.48 -5.85 -30.53
CA GLU A 166 -0.21 -6.02 -31.25
C GLU A 166 0.12 -7.49 -31.55
N ASN A 167 -0.55 -8.44 -30.89
CA ASN A 167 -0.33 -9.88 -31.08
C ASN A 167 -1.39 -10.55 -31.98
N GLU A 168 -2.34 -9.77 -32.54
CA GLU A 168 -3.27 -10.21 -33.58
C GLU A 168 -2.73 -9.87 -35.00
#